data_ff1660b84d05bb0b2f79eb47af8a1b9c
#
_entry.id   ff1660b84d05bb0b2f79eb47af8a1b9c
#
_cell.length_a   1.000
_cell.length_b   1.000
_cell.length_c   1.000
_cell.angle_alpha   90.00
_cell.angle_beta   90.00
_cell.angle_gamma   90.00
#
_symmetry.space_group_name_H-M   'P 1'
#
loop_
_entity.id
_entity.type
_entity.pdbx_description
1 polymer ?
#
loop_
_entity_poly.entity_id
_entity_poly.type
_entity_poly.pdbx_seq_one_letter_code
_entity_poly.pdbx_strand_id
1 'polypeptide(L)'
;VLMCNYCPYVGHYLERLKQIQQEFSSFGFTLIGVNGSAANQDLVESFDRMKGFAQKHELNFPYLWDSTQDVTRSFGAMTTPMCFLIDSEGRVRYRGQ
;
A
#
# COMPACT_ATOMS: atom_id res chain seq x y z
N VAL A 1 3.13 -2.21 -1.04
CA VAL A 1 1.81 -2.69 -1.46
C VAL A 1 1.05 -1.54 -2.12
N LEU A 2 0.61 -1.76 -3.33
CA LEU A 2 -0.28 -0.81 -4.00
C LEU A 2 -1.71 -1.13 -3.57
N MET A 3 -2.37 -0.17 -2.96
CA MET A 3 -3.68 -0.37 -2.36
C MET A 3 -4.51 0.91 -2.47
N CYS A 4 -5.76 0.84 -2.08
CA CYS A 4 -6.67 1.98 -2.10
C CYS A 4 -7.57 1.96 -0.86
N ASN A 5 -8.23 3.09 -0.60
CA ASN A 5 -9.08 3.22 0.58
C ASN A 5 -10.32 2.31 0.50
N TYR A 6 -10.81 2.12 -0.70
CA TYR A 6 -12.06 1.38 -0.90
C TYR A 6 -11.86 0.30 -1.95
N CYS A 7 -11.00 -0.66 -1.61
CA CYS A 7 -10.77 -1.82 -2.43
C CYS A 7 -11.30 -3.03 -1.66
N PRO A 8 -12.30 -3.75 -2.20
CA PRO A 8 -12.92 -4.85 -1.43
C PRO A 8 -11.92 -5.89 -0.94
N TYR A 9 -10.86 -6.10 -1.68
CA TYR A 9 -9.88 -7.12 -1.33
C TYR A 9 -8.86 -6.65 -0.30
N VAL A 10 -8.68 -5.34 -0.14
CA VAL A 10 -7.70 -4.82 0.84
C VAL A 10 -8.10 -5.19 2.25
N GLY A 11 -9.40 -5.13 2.56
CA GLY A 11 -9.87 -5.48 3.89
C GLY A 11 -9.51 -6.90 4.30
N HIS A 12 -9.40 -7.82 3.35
CA HIS A 12 -9.03 -9.20 3.64
C HIS A 12 -7.54 -9.35 3.97
N TYR A 13 -6.72 -8.45 3.47
CA TYR A 13 -5.27 -8.55 3.64
C TYR A 13 -4.74 -7.68 4.76
N LEU A 14 -5.51 -6.69 5.19
CA LEU A 14 -4.99 -5.62 6.03
C LEU A 14 -4.42 -6.13 7.35
N GLU A 15 -5.14 -7.00 8.03
CA GLU A 15 -4.64 -7.58 9.28
C GLU A 15 -3.39 -8.42 9.03
N ARG A 16 -3.35 -9.14 7.92
CA ARG A 16 -2.19 -9.94 7.56
C ARG A 16 -0.97 -9.05 7.27
N LEU A 17 -1.18 -7.95 6.57
CA LEU A 17 -0.10 -7.00 6.30
C LEU A 17 0.45 -6.41 7.60
N LYS A 18 -0.43 -6.07 8.52
CA LYS A 18 -0.02 -5.52 9.82
C LYS A 18 0.78 -6.55 10.61
N GLN A 19 0.37 -7.81 10.56
CA GLN A 19 1.12 -8.90 11.21
C GLN A 19 2.51 -9.06 10.62
N ILE A 20 2.62 -9.00 9.29
CA ILE A 20 3.90 -9.12 8.61
C ILE A 20 4.83 -7.99 9.04
N GLN A 21 4.34 -6.76 9.07
CA GLN A 21 5.14 -5.63 9.52
C GLN A 21 5.62 -5.83 10.95
N GLN A 22 4.73 -6.26 11.82
CA GLN A 22 5.06 -6.48 13.22
C GLN A 22 6.10 -7.58 13.39
N GLU A 23 5.94 -8.70 12.67
CA GLU A 23 6.83 -9.84 12.79
C GLU A 23 8.23 -9.58 12.27
N PHE A 24 8.33 -8.89 11.15
CA PHE A 24 9.59 -8.76 10.44
C PHE A 24 10.29 -7.42 10.61
N SER A 25 9.69 -6.48 11.33
CA SER A 25 10.29 -5.16 11.51
C SER A 25 11.67 -5.23 12.18
N SER A 26 11.87 -6.17 13.10
CA SER A 26 13.15 -6.33 13.77
C SER A 26 14.25 -6.89 12.86
N PHE A 27 13.89 -7.39 11.70
CA PHE A 27 14.84 -7.92 10.72
C PHE A 27 15.18 -6.91 9.63
N GLY A 28 14.84 -5.65 9.83
CA GLY A 28 15.10 -4.62 8.82
C GLY A 28 14.05 -4.54 7.74
N PHE A 29 12.90 -5.13 7.95
CA PHE A 29 11.79 -5.11 7.01
C PHE A 29 10.90 -3.89 7.26
N THR A 30 10.49 -3.22 6.18
CA THR A 30 9.54 -2.12 6.25
C THR A 30 8.47 -2.31 5.18
N LEU A 31 7.23 -2.32 5.61
CA LEU A 31 6.09 -2.34 4.70
C LEU A 31 5.67 -0.91 4.39
N ILE A 32 5.35 -0.66 3.14
CA ILE A 32 4.85 0.65 2.71
C ILE A 32 3.62 0.42 1.85
N GLY A 33 2.54 1.09 2.20
CA GLY A 33 1.34 1.12 1.38
C GLY A 33 1.36 2.34 0.47
N VAL A 34 0.97 2.17 -0.79
CA VAL A 34 0.95 3.26 -1.75
C VAL A 34 -0.41 3.28 -2.44
N ASN A 35 -1.06 4.44 -2.42
CA ASN A 35 -2.34 4.65 -3.09
C ASN A 35 -2.13 5.41 -4.39
N GLY A 36 -2.26 4.70 -5.51
CA GLY A 36 -2.16 5.30 -6.84
C GLY A 36 -3.49 5.71 -7.43
N SER A 37 -4.58 5.58 -6.67
CA SER A 37 -5.91 5.98 -7.12
C SER A 37 -6.18 7.47 -6.96
N ALA A 38 -5.18 8.19 -6.58
CA ALA A 38 -5.32 9.54 -6.11
C ALA A 38 -5.50 10.58 -7.20
N ALA A 39 -5.45 10.19 -8.44
CA ALA A 39 -5.97 11.06 -9.49
C ALA A 39 -7.44 11.32 -9.24
N ASN A 40 -8.02 10.49 -8.45
CA ASN A 40 -9.40 10.64 -8.03
C ASN A 40 -9.52 11.69 -6.98
N GLN A 41 -10.30 12.68 -7.30
CA GLN A 41 -10.72 13.67 -6.35
C GLN A 41 -12.04 13.27 -5.70
N ASP A 42 -12.41 12.01 -5.84
CA ASP A 42 -13.70 11.57 -5.31
C ASP A 42 -13.63 11.40 -3.79
N LEU A 43 -14.80 11.22 -3.21
CA LEU A 43 -14.94 11.21 -1.76
C LEU A 43 -14.29 9.99 -1.10
N VAL A 44 -14.08 8.94 -1.86
CA VAL A 44 -13.63 7.66 -1.30
C VAL A 44 -12.11 7.56 -1.30
N GLU A 45 -11.45 8.10 -2.34
CA GLU A 45 -10.02 7.91 -2.54
C GLU A 45 -9.18 9.15 -2.32
N SER A 46 -9.75 10.22 -1.78
CA SER A 46 -8.99 11.45 -1.52
C SER A 46 -7.91 11.24 -0.48
N PHE A 47 -6.94 12.14 -0.46
CA PHE A 47 -5.87 12.13 0.54
C PHE A 47 -6.44 12.21 1.97
N ASP A 48 -7.46 13.04 2.16
CA ASP A 48 -8.10 13.16 3.47
C ASP A 48 -8.72 11.85 3.92
N ARG A 49 -9.30 11.11 2.98
CA ARG A 49 -9.86 9.79 3.29
C ARG A 49 -8.78 8.77 3.62
N MET A 50 -7.59 8.93 3.01
CA MET A 50 -6.45 8.09 3.36
C MET A 50 -6.08 8.24 4.83
N LYS A 51 -6.09 9.46 5.33
CA LYS A 51 -5.79 9.71 6.75
C LYS A 51 -6.79 9.01 7.65
N GLY A 52 -8.07 9.14 7.34
CA GLY A 52 -9.14 8.49 8.10
C GLY A 52 -9.03 6.97 8.03
N PHE A 53 -8.70 6.45 6.85
CA PHE A 53 -8.52 5.02 6.65
C PHE A 53 -7.36 4.50 7.51
N ALA A 54 -6.23 5.20 7.51
CA ALA A 54 -5.07 4.79 8.29
C ALA A 54 -5.36 4.77 9.78
N GLN A 55 -6.10 5.77 10.27
CA GLN A 55 -6.49 5.84 11.67
C GLN A 55 -7.50 4.75 12.03
N LYS A 56 -8.51 4.57 11.20
CA LYS A 56 -9.58 3.61 11.45
C LYS A 56 -9.03 2.19 11.55
N HIS A 57 -8.09 1.84 10.70
CA HIS A 57 -7.52 0.50 10.64
C HIS A 57 -6.24 0.36 11.45
N GLU A 58 -5.81 1.44 12.13
CA GLU A 58 -4.62 1.42 12.98
C GLU A 58 -3.41 0.86 12.25
N LEU A 59 -3.13 1.41 11.07
CA LEU A 59 -2.01 0.94 10.26
C LEU A 59 -0.69 1.15 10.98
N ASN A 60 0.15 0.12 10.98
CA ASN A 60 1.47 0.15 11.59
C ASN A 60 2.58 0.33 10.55
N PHE A 61 2.22 0.85 9.38
CA PHE A 61 3.15 1.13 8.29
C PHE A 61 2.71 2.40 7.56
N PRO A 62 3.66 3.09 6.88
CA PRO A 62 3.31 4.28 6.11
C PRO A 62 2.33 3.97 4.99
N TYR A 63 1.39 4.88 4.78
CA TYR A 63 0.44 4.82 3.69
C TYR A 63 0.59 6.10 2.88
N LEU A 64 1.21 5.98 1.72
CA LEU A 64 1.64 7.11 0.91
C LEU A 64 0.73 7.35 -0.28
N TRP A 65 0.65 8.60 -0.68
CA TRP A 65 -0.17 9.02 -1.80
C TRP A 65 0.69 9.22 -3.04
N ASP A 66 0.40 8.43 -4.08
CA ASP A 66 1.08 8.53 -5.37
C ASP A 66 0.23 9.45 -6.27
N SER A 67 0.34 10.76 -6.04
CA SER A 67 -0.57 11.75 -6.62
C SER A 67 -0.51 11.82 -8.14
N THR A 68 0.64 11.53 -8.73
CA THR A 68 0.83 11.56 -10.18
C THR A 68 0.74 10.18 -10.81
N GLN A 69 0.65 9.15 -9.99
CA GLN A 69 0.68 7.74 -10.39
C GLN A 69 2.01 7.31 -11.00
N ASP A 70 3.07 8.08 -10.75
CA ASP A 70 4.40 7.76 -11.28
C ASP A 70 4.92 6.44 -10.71
N VAL A 71 4.80 6.25 -9.40
CA VAL A 71 5.24 5.02 -8.75
C VAL A 71 4.43 3.83 -9.26
N THR A 72 3.11 4.00 -9.31
CA THR A 72 2.20 2.95 -9.78
C THR A 72 2.58 2.51 -11.20
N ARG A 73 2.83 3.47 -12.08
CA ARG A 73 3.22 3.17 -13.45
C ARG A 73 4.60 2.51 -13.52
N SER A 74 5.53 2.99 -12.72
CA SER A 74 6.90 2.44 -12.70
C SER A 74 6.93 0.98 -12.32
N PHE A 75 6.03 0.57 -11.41
CA PHE A 75 5.93 -0.83 -11.03
C PHE A 75 5.06 -1.66 -11.98
N GLY A 76 4.43 -1.02 -12.96
CA GLY A 76 3.56 -1.71 -13.91
C GLY A 76 2.33 -2.31 -13.26
N ALA A 77 1.84 -1.70 -12.18
CA ALA A 77 0.68 -2.21 -11.48
C ALA A 77 -0.59 -1.95 -12.27
N MET A 78 -1.37 -3.00 -12.46
CA MET A 78 -2.60 -2.95 -13.23
C MET A 78 -3.84 -3.07 -12.34
N THR A 79 -3.68 -3.62 -11.15
CA THR A 79 -4.80 -3.87 -10.24
C THR A 79 -4.36 -3.60 -8.81
N THR A 80 -5.33 -3.43 -7.91
CA THR A 80 -5.08 -3.35 -6.48
C THR A 80 -5.91 -4.42 -5.76
N PRO A 81 -5.41 -5.00 -4.67
CA PRO A 81 -4.06 -4.80 -4.16
C PRO A 81 -3.01 -5.54 -4.99
N MET A 82 -1.80 -5.01 -5.01
CA MET A 82 -0.69 -5.66 -5.66
C MET A 82 0.56 -5.46 -4.81
N CYS A 83 1.29 -6.53 -4.56
CA CYS A 83 2.43 -6.53 -3.65
C CYS A 83 3.74 -6.69 -4.42
N PHE A 84 4.75 -5.98 -3.94
CA PHE A 84 6.12 -6.10 -4.47
C PHE A 84 7.06 -6.26 -3.29
N LEU A 85 7.93 -7.25 -3.36
CA LEU A 85 8.98 -7.43 -2.37
C LEU A 85 10.28 -6.92 -2.98
N ILE A 86 10.90 -5.96 -2.32
CA ILE A 86 12.11 -5.30 -2.81
C ILE A 86 13.25 -5.59 -1.84
N ASP A 87 14.39 -6.02 -2.38
CA ASP A 87 15.55 -6.33 -1.54
C ASP A 87 16.34 -5.06 -1.20
N SER A 88 17.40 -5.23 -0.41
CA SER A 88 18.23 -4.11 0.04
C SER A 88 18.97 -3.39 -1.08
N GLU A 89 19.04 -4.01 -2.26
CA GLU A 89 19.67 -3.42 -3.43
C GLU A 89 18.69 -2.72 -4.35
N GLY A 90 17.41 -2.69 -3.96
CA GLY A 90 16.36 -2.05 -4.73
C GLY A 90 15.79 -2.91 -5.84
N ARG A 91 16.05 -4.21 -5.83
CA ARG A 91 15.54 -5.13 -6.85
C ARG A 91 14.21 -5.74 -6.42
N VAL A 92 13.27 -5.82 -7.35
CA VAL A 92 12.01 -6.50 -7.09
C VAL A 92 12.24 -8.01 -7.14
N ARG A 93 12.01 -8.68 -6.02
CA ARG A 93 12.22 -10.12 -5.87
C ARG A 93 10.93 -10.92 -5.96
N TYR A 94 9.79 -10.26 -5.81
CA TYR A 94 8.49 -10.90 -5.90
C TYR A 94 7.46 -9.85 -6.30
N ARG A 95 6.50 -10.25 -7.10
CA ARG A 95 5.33 -9.41 -7.36
C ARG A 95 4.11 -10.32 -7.49
N GLY A 96 2.98 -9.83 -6.97
CA GLY A 96 1.75 -10.61 -7.03
C GLY A 96 0.64 -9.96 -6.22
N GLN A 97 -0.47 -10.62 -6.20
CA GLN A 97 -1.64 -10.15 -5.48
C GLN A 97 -1.76 -10.75 -4.10
#